data_23d20d4cf65a514fb6c36844d640cbaf
#
_entry.id   23d20d4cf65a514fb6c36844d640cbaf
#
_cell.length_a   1.000
_cell.length_b   1.000
_cell.length_c   1.000
_cell.angle_alpha   90.00
_cell.angle_beta   90.00
_cell.angle_gamma   90.00
#
_symmetry.space_group_name_H-M   'P 1'
#
loop_
_entity.id
_entity.type
_entity.pdbx_description
1 polymer ?
#
loop_
_entity_poly.entity_id
_entity_poly.type
_entity_poly.pdbx_seq_one_letter_code
_entity_poly.pdbx_strand_id
1 'polypeptide(L)'
;VCNLSAQPDQTASYLHIPVVDLDQDIARQVIVDREDGQYLGHPTTVLLEDGVTILAVYPKGHGRGAIVYRKSIDGGKNWSARIPVPSSWAASQEVPTIHRVIDPLGIKRLIVFSGRYPAKLAHSEDDGATWSELEPVGDWGGIVVMASLIPLNNGKSHYMAMFHDDMRYLTVDGQQAYDEDRKTNNNALFTLFKTLSVDGGLT
;
A
#
# COMPACT_ATOMS: atom_id res chain seq x y z
N VAL A 1 -1.13 -36.24 -58.33
CA VAL A 1 -1.95 -36.35 -57.11
C VAL A 1 -1.07 -36.04 -55.95
N CYS A 2 -1.13 -34.78 -55.45
CA CYS A 2 -0.42 -34.34 -54.24
C CYS A 2 -1.24 -34.72 -53.02
N ASN A 3 -0.70 -35.60 -52.20
CA ASN A 3 -1.22 -35.86 -50.86
C ASN A 3 -0.78 -34.73 -49.90
N LEU A 4 -1.71 -33.86 -49.55
CA LEU A 4 -1.54 -32.92 -48.42
C LEU A 4 -1.86 -33.71 -47.15
N SER A 5 -0.82 -34.15 -46.44
CA SER A 5 -0.98 -34.62 -45.08
C SER A 5 -1.29 -33.43 -44.18
N ALA A 6 -2.48 -33.41 -43.60
CA ALA A 6 -2.86 -32.48 -42.58
C ALA A 6 -1.89 -32.63 -41.40
N GLN A 7 -1.20 -31.56 -41.03
CA GLN A 7 -0.46 -31.52 -39.77
C GLN A 7 -1.48 -31.60 -38.61
N PRO A 8 -1.16 -32.31 -37.53
CA PRO A 8 -2.03 -32.32 -36.36
C PRO A 8 -2.06 -30.92 -35.76
N ASP A 9 -3.28 -30.47 -35.53
CA ASP A 9 -3.59 -29.24 -34.78
C ASP A 9 -2.87 -29.28 -33.42
N GLN A 10 -1.84 -28.46 -33.30
CA GLN A 10 -1.25 -28.19 -32.00
C GLN A 10 -2.22 -27.29 -31.20
N THR A 11 -3.29 -27.88 -30.70
CA THR A 11 -4.08 -27.24 -29.67
C THR A 11 -3.14 -26.90 -28.54
N ALA A 12 -2.87 -25.60 -28.40
CA ALA A 12 -2.11 -25.06 -27.29
C ALA A 12 -2.73 -25.63 -25.98
N SER A 13 -1.97 -26.46 -25.29
CA SER A 13 -2.37 -26.89 -23.95
C SER A 13 -2.37 -25.63 -23.09
N TYR A 14 -3.54 -25.03 -22.93
CA TYR A 14 -3.72 -24.00 -21.92
C TYR A 14 -3.34 -24.63 -20.59
N LEU A 15 -2.30 -24.09 -19.96
CA LEU A 15 -1.95 -24.46 -18.60
C LEU A 15 -3.22 -24.25 -17.76
N HIS A 16 -3.85 -25.34 -17.39
CA HIS A 16 -5.02 -25.30 -16.54
C HIS A 16 -4.55 -24.89 -15.14
N ILE A 17 -4.71 -23.60 -14.82
CA ILE A 17 -4.46 -23.14 -13.45
C ILE A 17 -5.56 -23.79 -12.58
N PRO A 18 -5.21 -24.67 -11.63
CA PRO A 18 -6.21 -25.28 -10.79
C PRO A 18 -6.90 -24.19 -9.96
N VAL A 19 -8.21 -24.14 -10.03
CA VAL A 19 -9.04 -23.29 -9.17
C VAL A 19 -9.40 -24.12 -7.95
N VAL A 20 -9.02 -23.62 -6.78
CA VAL A 20 -9.39 -24.24 -5.50
C VAL A 20 -10.36 -23.31 -4.80
N ASP A 21 -11.58 -23.81 -4.57
CA ASP A 21 -12.57 -23.12 -3.75
C ASP A 21 -12.26 -23.37 -2.27
N LEU A 22 -11.97 -22.31 -1.53
CA LEU A 22 -11.66 -22.35 -0.10
C LEU A 22 -12.81 -21.87 0.78
N ASP A 23 -13.99 -21.60 0.24
CA ASP A 23 -15.11 -21.04 0.99
C ASP A 23 -15.53 -21.94 2.18
N GLN A 24 -15.37 -23.24 2.04
CA GLN A 24 -15.70 -24.22 3.07
C GLN A 24 -14.49 -24.57 3.98
N ASP A 25 -13.30 -24.10 3.66
CA ASP A 25 -12.11 -24.35 4.47
C ASP A 25 -11.96 -23.29 5.57
N ILE A 26 -12.87 -23.36 6.54
CA ILE A 26 -12.92 -22.40 7.65
C ILE A 26 -11.62 -22.37 8.47
N ALA A 27 -10.86 -23.48 8.48
CA ALA A 27 -9.58 -23.54 9.19
C ALA A 27 -8.49 -22.60 8.61
N ARG A 28 -8.65 -22.19 7.34
CA ARG A 28 -7.75 -21.24 6.68
C ARG A 28 -8.24 -19.80 6.73
N GLN A 29 -9.44 -19.56 7.23
CA GLN A 29 -10.02 -18.24 7.30
C GLN A 29 -9.75 -17.62 8.68
N VAL A 30 -9.07 -16.49 8.69
CA VAL A 30 -8.76 -15.73 9.91
C VAL A 30 -9.38 -14.35 9.81
N ILE A 31 -10.24 -14.01 10.78
CA ILE A 31 -10.77 -12.65 10.89
C ILE A 31 -9.71 -11.76 11.53
N VAL A 32 -9.14 -10.86 10.75
CA VAL A 32 -8.17 -9.87 11.24
C VAL A 32 -8.87 -8.81 12.05
N ASP A 33 -9.97 -8.24 11.55
CA ASP A 33 -10.78 -7.24 12.24
C ASP A 33 -12.23 -7.29 11.74
N ARG A 34 -13.13 -6.83 12.59
CA ARG A 34 -14.55 -6.68 12.26
C ARG A 34 -15.17 -5.58 13.09
N GLU A 35 -16.00 -4.77 12.43
CA GLU A 35 -16.81 -3.73 13.06
C GLU A 35 -18.15 -3.65 12.32
N ASP A 36 -19.26 -3.82 13.04
CA ASP A 36 -20.58 -3.84 12.42
C ASP A 36 -20.92 -2.48 11.78
N GLY A 37 -21.38 -2.53 10.52
CA GLY A 37 -21.72 -1.33 9.76
C GLY A 37 -20.52 -0.50 9.27
N GLN A 38 -19.28 -0.93 9.56
CA GLN A 38 -18.07 -0.23 9.15
C GLN A 38 -17.34 -0.98 8.05
N TYR A 39 -17.08 -0.31 6.94
CA TYR A 39 -16.18 -0.81 5.93
C TYR A 39 -14.73 -0.78 6.44
N LEU A 40 -14.06 -1.91 6.40
CA LEU A 40 -12.63 -2.06 6.71
C LEU A 40 -11.97 -2.64 5.46
N GLY A 41 -11.18 -1.87 4.78
CA GLY A 41 -10.62 -2.31 3.49
C GLY A 41 -9.27 -1.71 3.17
N HIS A 42 -8.74 -2.08 2.00
CA HIS A 42 -7.43 -1.67 1.52
C HIS A 42 -6.30 -1.94 2.53
N PRO A 43 -6.21 -3.15 3.13
CA PRO A 43 -5.15 -3.45 4.07
C PRO A 43 -3.80 -3.56 3.35
N THR A 44 -2.76 -3.06 4.00
CA THR A 44 -1.38 -3.36 3.64
C THR A 44 -0.68 -3.98 4.83
N THR A 45 0.28 -4.85 4.56
CA THR A 45 0.98 -5.60 5.59
C THR A 45 2.47 -5.60 5.35
N VAL A 46 3.23 -5.79 6.44
CA VAL A 46 4.65 -6.08 6.39
C VAL A 46 4.96 -7.26 7.30
N LEU A 47 5.78 -8.19 6.82
CA LEU A 47 6.34 -9.28 7.61
C LEU A 47 7.70 -8.82 8.14
N LEU A 48 7.91 -8.98 9.46
CA LEU A 48 9.20 -8.67 10.07
C LEU A 48 10.22 -9.79 9.83
N GLU A 49 11.48 -9.53 10.15
CA GLU A 49 12.60 -10.42 9.87
C GLU A 49 12.59 -11.71 10.72
N ASP A 50 11.78 -11.78 11.76
CA ASP A 50 11.54 -13.00 12.53
C ASP A 50 10.74 -14.07 11.76
N GLY A 51 10.19 -13.68 10.61
CA GLY A 51 9.43 -14.55 9.72
C GLY A 51 8.02 -14.93 10.22
N VAL A 52 7.57 -14.36 11.33
CA VAL A 52 6.26 -14.67 11.93
C VAL A 52 5.46 -13.44 12.35
N THR A 53 6.11 -12.34 12.70
CA THR A 53 5.43 -11.09 13.09
C THR A 53 4.93 -10.36 11.85
N ILE A 54 3.63 -10.14 11.78
CA ILE A 54 2.97 -9.38 10.70
C ILE A 54 2.31 -8.14 11.29
N LEU A 55 2.58 -7.00 10.70
CA LEU A 55 1.93 -5.74 11.01
C LEU A 55 0.96 -5.39 9.90
N ALA A 56 -0.20 -4.87 10.24
CA ALA A 56 -1.24 -4.49 9.29
C ALA A 56 -1.77 -3.10 9.57
N VAL A 57 -1.93 -2.30 8.52
CA VAL A 57 -2.61 -1.01 8.55
C VAL A 57 -3.72 -0.98 7.50
N TYR A 58 -4.83 -0.32 7.83
CA TYR A 58 -5.96 -0.13 6.93
C TYR A 58 -6.84 1.02 7.42
N PRO A 59 -7.61 1.68 6.55
CA PRO A 59 -8.49 2.75 6.95
C PRO A 59 -9.85 2.23 7.45
N LYS A 60 -10.47 2.96 8.35
CA LYS A 60 -11.89 2.82 8.71
C LYS A 60 -12.74 3.53 7.66
N GLY A 61 -13.00 2.87 6.55
CA GLY A 61 -13.74 3.40 5.42
C GLY A 61 -13.06 3.07 4.08
N HIS A 62 -13.75 3.35 2.98
CA HIS A 62 -13.22 3.13 1.64
C HIS A 62 -12.28 4.28 1.24
N GLY A 63 -10.99 4.10 1.42
CA GLY A 63 -9.94 5.09 1.15
C GLY A 63 -9.97 6.31 2.08
N ARG A 64 -10.80 6.32 3.11
CA ARG A 64 -10.93 7.44 4.05
C ARG A 64 -11.14 6.92 5.45
N GLY A 65 -10.75 7.73 6.43
CA GLY A 65 -10.98 7.47 7.84
C GLY A 65 -9.70 7.25 8.62
N ALA A 66 -9.86 7.01 9.90
CA ALA A 66 -8.75 6.75 10.79
C ALA A 66 -7.99 5.49 10.37
N ILE A 67 -6.66 5.56 10.43
CA ILE A 67 -5.82 4.39 10.23
C ILE A 67 -5.93 3.49 11.45
N VAL A 68 -6.20 2.22 11.20
CA VAL A 68 -6.18 1.15 12.19
C VAL A 68 -4.87 0.40 12.07
N TYR A 69 -4.31 0.03 13.21
CA TYR A 69 -3.08 -0.73 13.31
C TYR A 69 -3.30 -2.01 14.13
N ARG A 70 -2.86 -3.15 13.59
CA ARG A 70 -2.93 -4.45 14.25
C ARG A 70 -1.65 -5.26 14.02
N LYS A 71 -1.41 -6.21 14.91
CA LYS A 71 -0.21 -7.06 14.91
C LYS A 71 -0.59 -8.52 15.12
N SER A 72 0.04 -9.39 14.36
CA SER A 72 0.10 -10.83 14.61
C SER A 72 1.53 -11.22 14.97
N ILE A 73 1.70 -12.16 15.90
CA ILE A 73 3.01 -12.69 16.30
C ILE A 73 3.14 -14.19 16.04
N ASP A 74 2.26 -14.75 15.24
CA ASP A 74 2.16 -16.20 14.99
C ASP A 74 1.86 -16.54 13.51
N GLY A 75 2.32 -15.69 12.60
CA GLY A 75 2.13 -15.89 11.17
C GLY A 75 0.69 -15.64 10.70
N GLY A 76 -0.02 -14.73 11.34
CA GLY A 76 -1.37 -14.32 10.94
C GLY A 76 -2.49 -15.20 11.48
N LYS A 77 -2.19 -16.19 12.33
CA LYS A 77 -3.19 -17.09 12.91
C LYS A 77 -4.07 -16.38 13.95
N ASN A 78 -3.47 -15.49 14.73
CA ASN A 78 -4.16 -14.64 15.68
C ASN A 78 -3.72 -13.20 15.53
N TRP A 79 -4.64 -12.26 15.82
CA TRP A 79 -4.39 -10.84 15.71
C TRP A 79 -4.70 -10.11 17.01
N SER A 80 -3.89 -9.12 17.33
CA SER A 80 -4.10 -8.26 18.51
C SER A 80 -5.44 -7.53 18.43
N ALA A 81 -5.91 -6.97 19.52
CA ALA A 81 -6.86 -5.85 19.45
C ALA A 81 -6.24 -4.69 18.63
N ARG A 82 -7.05 -3.70 18.25
CA ARG A 82 -6.55 -2.47 17.62
C ARG A 82 -5.58 -1.80 18.57
N ILE A 83 -4.37 -1.55 18.09
CA ILE A 83 -3.29 -0.94 18.86
C ILE A 83 -3.46 0.58 18.80
N PRO A 84 -3.32 1.30 19.92
CA PRO A 84 -3.32 2.75 19.91
C PRO A 84 -2.26 3.33 18.95
N VAL A 85 -2.63 4.36 18.23
CA VAL A 85 -1.78 5.04 17.24
C VAL A 85 -1.74 6.55 17.54
N PRO A 86 -0.76 7.30 17.01
CA PRO A 86 -0.69 8.74 17.15
C PRO A 86 -1.96 9.46 16.69
N SER A 87 -2.24 10.63 17.25
CA SER A 87 -3.49 11.34 17.00
C SER A 87 -3.69 11.77 15.55
N SER A 88 -2.61 12.07 14.83
CA SER A 88 -2.65 12.45 13.41
C SER A 88 -3.14 11.31 12.49
N TRP A 89 -3.08 10.05 12.94
CA TRP A 89 -3.58 8.92 12.16
C TRP A 89 -5.12 8.92 12.07
N ALA A 90 -5.81 9.61 12.97
CA ALA A 90 -7.26 9.78 12.91
C ALA A 90 -7.73 10.66 11.74
N ALA A 91 -6.87 11.53 11.24
CA ALA A 91 -7.15 12.45 10.15
C ALA A 91 -6.68 11.97 8.78
N SER A 92 -6.15 10.76 8.67
CA SER A 92 -5.77 10.18 7.38
C SER A 92 -6.97 10.09 6.44
N GLN A 93 -6.76 10.49 5.18
CA GLN A 93 -7.84 10.58 4.21
C GLN A 93 -7.62 9.73 2.96
N GLU A 94 -6.59 8.89 2.97
CA GLU A 94 -6.29 7.98 1.87
C GLU A 94 -5.76 6.64 2.42
N VAL A 95 -5.69 5.65 1.55
CA VAL A 95 -5.22 4.30 1.91
C VAL A 95 -3.82 4.36 2.53
N PRO A 96 -3.65 3.95 3.79
CA PRO A 96 -2.32 3.86 4.37
C PRO A 96 -1.56 2.67 3.80
N THR A 97 -0.25 2.83 3.60
CA THR A 97 0.63 1.74 3.19
C THR A 97 1.81 1.62 4.15
N ILE A 98 2.14 0.38 4.55
CA ILE A 98 3.22 0.10 5.50
C ILE A 98 4.37 -0.61 4.80
N HIS A 99 5.61 -0.17 5.07
CA HIS A 99 6.81 -0.72 4.45
C HIS A 99 7.96 -0.82 5.44
N ARG A 100 8.85 -1.82 5.21
CA ARG A 100 10.15 -1.92 5.88
C ARG A 100 11.21 -1.22 5.02
N VAL A 101 11.98 -0.33 5.62
CA VAL A 101 13.08 0.38 4.99
C VAL A 101 14.35 0.29 5.83
N ILE A 102 15.49 0.57 5.20
CA ILE A 102 16.82 0.59 5.84
C ILE A 102 17.50 1.89 5.42
N ASP A 103 18.00 2.65 6.38
CA ASP A 103 18.70 3.89 6.11
C ASP A 103 20.18 3.69 5.71
N PRO A 104 20.91 4.75 5.33
CA PRO A 104 22.32 4.69 4.98
C PRO A 104 23.24 4.15 6.08
N LEU A 105 22.83 4.24 7.34
CA LEU A 105 23.55 3.74 8.49
C LEU A 105 23.20 2.28 8.82
N GLY A 106 22.29 1.67 8.08
CA GLY A 106 21.81 0.31 8.30
C GLY A 106 20.71 0.19 9.35
N ILE A 107 20.16 1.32 9.81
CA ILE A 107 19.05 1.32 10.77
C ILE A 107 17.77 0.91 10.04
N LYS A 108 17.11 -0.10 10.58
CA LYS A 108 15.83 -0.57 10.07
C LYS A 108 14.70 0.27 10.64
N ARG A 109 13.80 0.71 9.76
CA ARG A 109 12.58 1.41 10.15
C ARG A 109 11.36 0.79 9.50
N LEU A 110 10.23 1.01 10.10
CA LEU A 110 8.95 0.89 9.45
C LEU A 110 8.48 2.29 9.09
N ILE A 111 7.87 2.43 7.93
CA ILE A 111 7.22 3.67 7.51
C ILE A 111 5.79 3.40 7.12
N VAL A 112 4.91 4.35 7.43
CA VAL A 112 3.52 4.36 7.01
C VAL A 112 3.28 5.63 6.23
N PHE A 113 2.82 5.49 4.98
CA PHE A 113 2.37 6.61 4.18
C PHE A 113 0.85 6.79 4.27
N SER A 114 0.42 8.04 4.16
CA SER A 114 -0.97 8.43 3.97
C SER A 114 -1.04 9.46 2.86
N GLY A 115 -1.94 9.26 1.92
CA GLY A 115 -2.09 10.09 0.74
C GLY A 115 -2.89 11.36 0.93
N ARG A 116 -3.38 11.88 -0.18
CA ARG A 116 -3.93 13.19 -0.46
C ARG A 116 -2.87 14.29 -0.36
N TYR A 117 -3.25 15.49 0.06
CA TYR A 117 -2.38 16.64 0.08
C TYR A 117 -2.32 17.26 1.48
N PRO A 118 -1.11 17.53 1.96
CA PRO A 118 0.14 16.95 1.49
C PRO A 118 0.23 15.46 1.80
N ALA A 119 1.01 14.72 1.02
CA ALA A 119 1.35 13.34 1.35
C ALA A 119 2.11 13.31 2.68
N LYS A 120 1.80 12.36 3.54
CA LYS A 120 2.33 12.28 4.90
C LYS A 120 3.01 10.94 5.15
N LEU A 121 3.98 10.96 6.05
CA LEU A 121 4.73 9.80 6.49
C LEU A 121 4.81 9.77 8.01
N ALA A 122 4.65 8.58 8.60
CA ALA A 122 5.02 8.26 9.97
C ALA A 122 6.06 7.15 9.96
N HIS A 123 6.91 7.10 10.97
CA HIS A 123 7.94 6.07 11.10
C HIS A 123 7.97 5.43 12.49
N SER A 124 8.55 4.24 12.54
CA SER A 124 8.84 3.48 13.75
C SER A 124 10.27 2.92 13.67
N GLU A 125 11.03 3.02 14.76
CA GLU A 125 12.38 2.45 14.87
C GLU A 125 12.45 1.24 15.82
N ASP A 126 11.30 0.79 16.33
CA ASP A 126 11.16 -0.27 17.33
C ASP A 126 10.17 -1.36 16.89
N ASP A 127 10.19 -1.69 15.58
CA ASP A 127 9.37 -2.73 14.97
C ASP A 127 7.86 -2.54 15.21
N GLY A 128 7.43 -1.27 15.18
CA GLY A 128 6.03 -0.89 15.31
C GLY A 128 5.50 -0.86 16.73
N ALA A 129 6.36 -0.89 17.75
CA ALA A 129 5.92 -0.72 19.13
C ALA A 129 5.48 0.72 19.40
N THR A 130 6.22 1.70 18.85
CA THR A 130 5.85 3.12 18.85
C THR A 130 5.94 3.74 17.47
N TRP A 131 5.18 4.80 17.23
CA TRP A 131 5.10 5.49 15.95
C TRP A 131 5.20 7.01 16.13
N SER A 132 5.81 7.67 15.14
CA SER A 132 5.74 9.12 15.04
C SER A 132 4.35 9.59 14.58
N GLU A 133 4.07 10.87 14.73
CA GLU A 133 2.94 11.49 14.04
C GLU A 133 3.12 11.44 12.53
N LEU A 134 2.02 11.56 11.79
CA LEU A 134 2.04 11.69 10.33
C LEU A 134 2.44 13.12 9.96
N GLU A 135 3.65 13.28 9.44
CA GLU A 135 4.20 14.56 9.02
C GLU A 135 4.23 14.67 7.48
N PRO A 136 4.06 15.87 6.91
CA PRO A 136 4.19 16.08 5.47
C PRO A 136 5.58 15.67 4.96
N VAL A 137 5.62 14.92 3.84
CA VAL A 137 6.87 14.55 3.17
C VAL A 137 7.37 15.67 2.25
N GLY A 138 6.47 16.52 1.77
CA GLY A 138 6.78 17.63 0.87
C GLY A 138 5.54 18.35 0.40
N ASP A 139 5.71 19.30 -0.50
CA ASP A 139 4.61 20.06 -1.10
C ASP A 139 4.04 19.32 -2.33
N TRP A 140 3.58 18.10 -2.10
CA TRP A 140 2.96 17.27 -3.12
C TRP A 140 1.94 16.32 -2.49
N GLY A 141 1.12 15.70 -3.32
CA GLY A 141 0.10 14.77 -2.88
C GLY A 141 -0.30 13.81 -3.98
N GLY A 142 -1.20 12.90 -3.68
CA GLY A 142 -1.71 11.92 -4.62
C GLY A 142 -2.76 11.02 -4.01
N ILE A 143 -3.36 10.22 -4.89
CA ILE A 143 -4.31 9.16 -4.54
C ILE A 143 -3.54 7.85 -4.47
N VAL A 144 -3.83 7.02 -3.47
CA VAL A 144 -3.11 5.76 -3.25
C VAL A 144 -1.61 5.98 -3.28
N VAL A 145 -1.14 6.83 -2.36
CA VAL A 145 0.26 7.19 -2.23
C VAL A 145 1.05 5.98 -1.76
N MET A 146 2.18 5.75 -2.41
CA MET A 146 3.08 4.63 -2.16
C MET A 146 2.41 3.25 -2.28
N ALA A 147 1.60 3.08 -3.33
CA ALA A 147 1.01 1.78 -3.66
C ALA A 147 2.07 0.67 -3.79
N SER A 148 3.28 1.04 -4.16
CA SER A 148 4.45 0.16 -4.15
C SER A 148 5.69 0.92 -3.68
N LEU A 149 6.56 0.24 -2.95
CA LEU A 149 7.88 0.71 -2.55
C LEU A 149 8.89 -0.39 -2.86
N ILE A 150 9.89 -0.09 -3.68
CA ILE A 150 10.93 -1.05 -4.05
C ILE A 150 12.31 -0.53 -3.66
N PRO A 151 13.19 -1.40 -3.13
CA PRO A 151 14.57 -1.04 -2.89
C PRO A 151 15.34 -0.95 -4.22
N LEU A 152 16.16 0.06 -4.35
CA LEU A 152 17.13 0.23 -5.42
C LEU A 152 18.54 -0.11 -4.91
N ASN A 153 19.48 -0.34 -5.82
CA ASN A 153 20.90 -0.59 -5.48
C ASN A 153 21.08 -1.65 -4.38
N ASN A 154 20.37 -2.80 -4.50
CA ASN A 154 20.44 -3.89 -3.53
C ASN A 154 20.02 -3.49 -2.10
N GLY A 155 19.05 -2.61 -1.97
CA GLY A 155 18.52 -2.19 -0.67
C GLY A 155 19.43 -1.24 0.12
N LYS A 156 20.41 -0.62 -0.52
CA LYS A 156 21.30 0.35 0.14
C LYS A 156 20.62 1.71 0.27
N SER A 157 19.59 1.77 1.13
CA SER A 157 18.86 2.99 1.51
C SER A 157 18.17 3.78 0.39
N HIS A 158 18.33 3.37 -0.85
CA HIS A 158 17.66 3.98 -1.98
C HIS A 158 16.36 3.25 -2.27
N TYR A 159 15.28 3.97 -2.35
CA TYR A 159 13.95 3.44 -2.61
C TYR A 159 13.26 4.21 -3.71
N MET A 160 12.43 3.51 -4.47
CA MET A 160 11.49 4.11 -5.40
C MET A 160 10.08 3.72 -4.99
N ALA A 161 9.21 4.70 -4.91
CA ALA A 161 7.79 4.50 -4.70
C ALA A 161 6.99 5.02 -5.88
N MET A 162 5.82 4.42 -6.11
CA MET A 162 4.89 4.83 -7.15
C MET A 162 3.56 5.21 -6.54
N PHE A 163 2.95 6.24 -7.10
CA PHE A 163 1.63 6.73 -6.73
C PHE A 163 0.94 7.33 -7.94
N HIS A 164 -0.36 7.58 -7.87
CA HIS A 164 -1.07 8.24 -8.94
C HIS A 164 -1.85 9.45 -8.43
N ASP A 165 -2.13 10.36 -9.32
CA ASP A 165 -3.01 11.49 -9.09
C ASP A 165 -3.91 11.71 -10.31
N ASP A 166 -5.12 12.17 -10.05
CA ASP A 166 -6.08 12.59 -11.08
C ASP A 166 -6.01 14.09 -11.34
N MET A 167 -4.85 14.68 -11.12
CA MET A 167 -4.52 16.10 -11.25
C MET A 167 -5.10 17.01 -10.14
N ARG A 168 -5.67 16.44 -9.09
CA ARG A 168 -6.21 17.22 -7.96
C ARG A 168 -5.15 17.87 -7.10
N TYR A 169 -4.00 17.23 -7.01
CA TYR A 169 -2.93 17.59 -6.05
C TYR A 169 -1.63 17.97 -6.72
N LEU A 170 -1.54 17.76 -8.03
CA LEU A 170 -0.39 18.19 -8.80
C LEU A 170 -0.57 19.64 -9.24
N THR A 171 0.44 20.46 -8.99
CA THR A 171 0.54 21.80 -9.56
C THR A 171 1.48 21.76 -10.75
N VAL A 172 1.03 22.24 -11.89
CA VAL A 172 1.89 22.52 -13.05
C VAL A 172 2.04 24.03 -13.12
N ASP A 173 3.28 24.52 -13.10
CA ASP A 173 3.62 25.96 -13.12
C ASP A 173 2.93 26.78 -12.01
N GLY A 174 2.77 26.18 -10.81
CA GLY A 174 2.14 26.82 -9.67
C GLY A 174 0.62 26.94 -9.74
N GLN A 175 0.00 26.35 -10.74
CA GLN A 175 -1.46 26.25 -10.84
C GLN A 175 -1.90 24.82 -10.62
N GLN A 176 -2.95 24.61 -9.82
CA GLN A 176 -3.59 23.30 -9.75
C GLN A 176 -4.06 22.90 -11.15
N ALA A 177 -3.55 21.78 -11.61
CA ALA A 177 -3.93 21.23 -12.92
C ALA A 177 -5.37 20.69 -12.94
N TYR A 178 -6.05 20.73 -11.79
CA TYR A 178 -7.42 20.25 -11.62
C TYR A 178 -8.43 21.35 -11.98
N ASP A 179 -9.23 21.03 -12.97
CA ASP A 179 -10.41 21.78 -13.35
C ASP A 179 -11.66 21.05 -12.82
N GLU A 180 -12.52 21.73 -12.06
CA GLU A 180 -13.77 21.14 -11.56
C GLU A 180 -14.69 20.64 -12.69
N ASP A 181 -14.60 21.22 -13.87
CA ASP A 181 -15.31 20.76 -15.06
C ASP A 181 -14.91 19.36 -15.51
N ARG A 182 -13.68 18.91 -15.22
CA ARG A 182 -13.22 17.54 -15.49
C ARG A 182 -13.89 16.50 -14.60
N LYS A 183 -14.29 16.86 -13.40
CA LYS A 183 -15.01 16.00 -12.46
C LYS A 183 -16.41 15.65 -12.98
N THR A 184 -17.06 16.56 -13.67
CA THR A 184 -18.41 16.39 -14.22
C THR A 184 -18.43 15.62 -15.54
N ASN A 185 -17.33 15.67 -16.30
CA ASN A 185 -17.25 15.10 -17.65
C ASN A 185 -16.55 13.73 -17.72
N ASN A 186 -16.20 13.11 -16.59
CA ASN A 186 -15.51 11.82 -16.52
C ASN A 186 -14.15 11.79 -17.26
N ASN A 187 -13.55 12.95 -17.48
CA ASN A 187 -12.29 13.15 -18.20
C ASN A 187 -11.08 13.33 -17.24
N ALA A 188 -11.12 12.71 -16.06
CA ALA A 188 -10.00 12.74 -15.14
C ALA A 188 -8.76 12.09 -15.79
N LEU A 189 -7.70 12.85 -15.94
CA LEU A 189 -6.43 12.35 -16.44
C LEU A 189 -5.65 11.77 -15.27
N PHE A 190 -5.74 10.46 -15.09
CA PHE A 190 -4.91 9.76 -14.10
C PHE A 190 -3.46 9.70 -14.60
N THR A 191 -2.56 10.22 -13.81
CA THR A 191 -1.12 10.20 -14.11
C THR A 191 -0.40 9.38 -13.04
N LEU A 192 0.44 8.47 -13.48
CA LEU A 192 1.31 7.68 -12.62
C LEU A 192 2.61 8.42 -12.40
N PHE A 193 2.98 8.61 -11.13
CA PHE A 193 4.20 9.26 -10.70
C PHE A 193 5.11 8.29 -9.96
N LYS A 194 6.38 8.62 -9.91
CA LYS A 194 7.36 8.01 -9.02
C LYS A 194 8.01 9.07 -8.14
N THR A 195 8.39 8.68 -6.95
CA THR A 195 9.31 9.43 -6.11
C THR A 195 10.50 8.55 -5.72
N LEU A 196 11.60 9.19 -5.36
CA LEU A 196 12.84 8.53 -4.99
C LEU A 196 13.29 9.04 -3.63
N SER A 197 13.75 8.11 -2.81
CA SER A 197 14.44 8.42 -1.56
C SER A 197 15.86 7.85 -1.59
N VAL A 198 16.79 8.55 -0.97
CA VAL A 198 18.19 8.13 -0.81
C VAL A 198 18.60 7.93 0.64
N ASP A 199 17.70 8.14 1.57
CA ASP A 199 17.92 8.16 3.02
C ASP A 199 17.07 7.14 3.80
N GLY A 200 16.58 6.11 3.11
CA GLY A 200 15.76 5.09 3.75
C GLY A 200 14.29 5.46 3.84
N GLY A 201 13.80 6.32 2.94
CA GLY A 201 12.39 6.66 2.85
C GLY A 201 11.93 7.72 3.86
N LEU A 202 12.84 8.51 4.42
CA LEU A 202 12.52 9.58 5.36
C LEU A 202 12.28 10.93 4.64
N THR A 203 12.85 11.10 3.43
CA THR A 203 12.59 12.25 2.55
C THR A 203 12.41 11.81 1.10
#